data_680bf6537a0e58a0d614476ec2e037c9
#
_entry.id   680bf6537a0e58a0d614476ec2e037c9
#
_cell.length_a   1.000
_cell.length_b   1.000
_cell.length_c   1.000
_cell.angle_alpha   90.00
_cell.angle_beta   90.00
_cell.angle_gamma   90.00
#
_symmetry.space_group_name_H-M   'P 1'
#
loop_
_entity.id
_entity.type
_entity.pdbx_description
1 polymer ?
#
loop_
_entity_poly.entity_id
_entity_poly.type
_entity_poly.pdbx_seq_one_letter_code
_entity_poly.pdbx_strand_id
1 'polypeptide(L)'
;MNIKPTDFTNQENIIADCLSEMGMLFEQQKQFYTYTVDFWIPDLKFVIEADGVYGHLKKRDMQRDITLMENPSIEYIFHIRADTKQRVQEELWRALERC
;
A
#
# COMPACT_ATOMS: atom_id res chain seq x y z
N MET A 1 22.91 -4.61 -12.69
CA MET A 1 22.35 -4.37 -12.49
C MET A 1 21.54 -4.38 -12.05
N ASN A 2 21.38 -4.00 -11.85
CA ASN A 2 20.62 -3.85 -11.42
C ASN A 2 19.69 -3.56 -11.12
N ILE A 3 19.84 -3.32 -11.32
CA ILE A 3 18.85 -2.92 -10.98
C ILE A 3 17.93 -3.17 -10.11
N LYS A 4 17.50 -3.72 -9.74
CA LYS A 4 16.60 -4.01 -9.02
C LYS A 4 16.19 -3.20 -7.89
N PRO A 5 16.97 -2.61 -7.09
CA PRO A 5 16.51 -1.73 -6.03
C PRO A 5 15.75 -0.52 -6.54
N THR A 6 15.86 -0.24 -7.81
CA THR A 6 15.14 0.89 -8.39
C THR A 6 13.69 0.58 -8.70
N ASP A 7 13.29 -0.69 -8.63
CA ASP A 7 11.92 -1.07 -8.91
C ASP A 7 10.98 -0.72 -7.77
N PHE A 8 11.51 -0.65 -6.56
CA PHE A 8 10.70 -0.33 -5.38
C PHE A 8 11.40 0.76 -4.58
N THR A 9 10.63 1.69 -4.05
CA THR A 9 11.19 2.73 -3.21
C THR A 9 11.62 2.15 -1.87
N ASN A 10 12.43 2.90 -1.14
CA ASN A 10 12.81 2.50 0.20
C ASN A 10 11.57 2.34 1.09
N GLN A 11 10.60 3.22 0.93
CA GLN A 11 9.36 3.14 1.70
C GLN A 11 8.61 1.84 1.40
N GLU A 12 8.55 1.46 0.14
CA GLU A 12 7.87 0.21 -0.23
C GLU A 12 8.57 -0.99 0.38
N ASN A 13 9.89 -0.98 0.41
CA ASN A 13 10.64 -2.07 1.04
C ASN A 13 10.35 -2.15 2.53
N ILE A 14 10.25 -1.01 3.20
CA ILE A 14 9.92 -0.98 4.63
C ILE A 14 8.52 -1.54 4.87
N ILE A 15 7.56 -1.15 4.04
CA ILE A 15 6.20 -1.65 4.18
C ILE A 15 6.17 -3.16 3.99
N ALA A 16 6.87 -3.66 2.97
CA ALA A 16 6.94 -5.09 2.70
C ALA A 16 7.52 -5.85 3.89
N ASP A 17 8.61 -5.31 4.47
CA ASP A 17 9.22 -5.94 5.65
C ASP A 17 8.25 -5.96 6.82
N CYS A 18 7.54 -4.88 7.06
CA CYS A 18 6.58 -4.80 8.17
C CYS A 18 5.45 -5.80 7.99
N LEU A 19 4.90 -5.89 6.78
CA LEU A 19 3.83 -6.84 6.50
C LEU A 19 4.29 -8.27 6.69
N SER A 20 5.52 -8.56 6.24
CA SER A 20 6.08 -9.90 6.41
C SER A 20 6.25 -10.24 7.88
N GLU A 21 6.76 -9.30 8.67
CA GLU A 21 6.95 -9.52 10.11
C GLU A 21 5.63 -9.70 10.83
N MET A 22 4.57 -9.09 10.33
CA MET A 22 3.23 -9.25 10.90
C MET A 22 2.56 -10.53 10.46
N GLY A 23 3.19 -11.30 9.60
CA GLY A 23 2.64 -12.55 9.12
C GLY A 23 1.55 -12.39 8.08
N MET A 24 1.48 -11.23 7.45
CA MET A 24 0.46 -10.97 6.44
C MET A 24 0.91 -11.46 5.08
N LEU A 25 0.02 -12.13 4.38
CA LEU A 25 0.22 -12.46 2.97
C LEU A 25 -0.15 -11.24 2.14
N PHE A 26 0.71 -10.89 1.21
CA PHE A 26 0.46 -9.73 0.36
C PHE A 26 1.07 -9.93 -1.02
N GLU A 27 0.54 -9.19 -1.99
CA GLU A 27 1.09 -9.12 -3.34
C GLU A 27 1.49 -7.68 -3.61
N GLN A 28 2.63 -7.52 -4.27
CA GLN A 28 3.09 -6.18 -4.66
C GLN A 28 2.74 -5.94 -6.12
N GLN A 29 2.46 -4.68 -6.43
CA GLN A 29 2.18 -4.25 -7.81
C GLN A 29 1.03 -5.06 -8.41
N LYS A 30 -0.03 -5.19 -7.63
CA LYS A 30 -1.23 -5.88 -8.07
C LYS A 30 -2.04 -4.98 -8.98
N GLN A 31 -2.50 -5.52 -10.11
CA GLN A 31 -3.27 -4.75 -11.07
C GLN A 31 -4.76 -4.95 -10.87
N PHE A 32 -5.48 -3.82 -10.79
CA PHE A 32 -6.94 -3.78 -10.81
C PHE A 32 -7.36 -2.86 -11.95
N TYR A 33 -8.05 -3.40 -12.95
CA TYR A 33 -8.40 -2.63 -14.14
C TYR A 33 -7.12 -2.13 -14.82
N THR A 34 -7.02 -0.83 -15.04
CA THR A 34 -5.82 -0.23 -15.61
C THR A 34 -4.87 0.32 -14.54
N TYR A 35 -5.24 0.19 -13.27
CA TYR A 35 -4.45 0.71 -12.18
C TYR A 35 -3.61 -0.37 -11.53
N THR A 36 -2.42 0.01 -11.08
CA THR A 36 -1.54 -0.88 -10.31
C THR A 36 -1.43 -0.35 -8.90
N VAL A 37 -1.71 -1.20 -7.91
CA VAL A 37 -1.60 -0.80 -6.50
C VAL A 37 -0.30 -1.34 -5.94
N ASP A 38 0.27 -0.62 -4.98
CA ASP A 38 1.57 -1.00 -4.42
C ASP A 38 1.49 -2.31 -3.66
N PHE A 39 0.47 -2.48 -2.83
CA PHE A 39 0.29 -3.69 -2.03
C PHE A 39 -1.16 -4.10 -1.99
N TRP A 40 -1.38 -5.38 -2.10
CA TRP A 40 -2.71 -5.99 -1.99
C TRP A 40 -2.66 -7.08 -0.93
N ILE A 41 -3.56 -6.99 0.07
CA ILE A 41 -3.68 -7.99 1.13
C ILE A 41 -4.98 -8.76 0.90
N PRO A 42 -4.90 -9.95 0.30
CA PRO A 42 -6.12 -10.66 -0.10
C PRO A 42 -7.02 -11.04 1.06
N ASP A 43 -6.44 -11.42 2.19
CA ASP A 43 -7.23 -11.87 3.34
C ASP A 43 -8.14 -10.79 3.86
N LEU A 44 -7.70 -9.55 3.81
CA LEU A 44 -8.46 -8.42 4.31
C LEU A 44 -9.12 -7.62 3.20
N LYS A 45 -8.73 -7.89 1.96
CA LYS A 45 -9.16 -7.12 0.79
C LYS A 45 -8.76 -5.65 0.92
N PHE A 46 -7.58 -5.42 1.45
CA PHE A 46 -7.01 -4.09 1.64
C PHE A 46 -5.98 -3.78 0.57
N VAL A 47 -6.02 -2.55 0.10
CA VAL A 47 -4.97 -1.97 -0.73
C VAL A 47 -4.14 -1.05 0.15
N ILE A 48 -2.81 -1.11 0.01
CA ILE A 48 -1.92 -0.20 0.70
C ILE A 48 -1.07 0.50 -0.35
N GLU A 49 -1.03 1.83 -0.28
CA GLU A 49 -0.30 2.67 -1.21
C GLU A 49 0.82 3.39 -0.48
N ALA A 50 2.00 3.37 -1.06
CA ALA A 50 3.17 4.08 -0.50
C ALA A 50 3.22 5.47 -1.12
N ASP A 51 2.73 6.46 -0.38
CA ASP A 51 2.60 7.83 -0.91
C ASP A 51 3.86 8.65 -0.80
N GLY A 52 4.85 8.18 -0.04
CA GLY A 52 6.05 8.95 0.22
C GLY A 52 5.84 9.97 1.32
N VAL A 53 6.95 10.52 1.80
CA VAL A 53 6.94 11.41 2.95
C VAL A 53 6.13 12.68 2.68
N TYR A 54 6.21 13.18 1.47
CA TYR A 54 5.54 14.44 1.12
C TYR A 54 4.05 14.27 0.84
N GLY A 55 3.63 13.05 0.56
CA GLY A 55 2.21 12.70 0.53
C GLY A 55 1.35 13.53 -0.40
N HIS A 56 1.77 13.74 -1.61
CA HIS A 56 0.98 14.53 -2.56
C HIS A 56 -0.18 13.71 -3.11
N LEU A 57 -1.34 13.92 -2.54
CA LEU A 57 -2.55 13.28 -3.03
C LEU A 57 -3.21 14.22 -4.04
N LYS A 58 -3.01 13.94 -5.31
CA LYS A 58 -3.52 14.78 -6.38
C LYS A 58 -4.94 14.35 -6.73
N LYS A 59 -5.65 15.24 -7.46
CA LYS A 59 -7.01 14.97 -7.86
C LYS A 59 -7.16 13.63 -8.59
N ARG A 60 -6.23 13.32 -9.48
CA ARG A 60 -6.32 12.06 -10.24
C ARG A 60 -6.09 10.86 -9.34
N ASP A 61 -5.29 11.01 -8.26
CA ASP A 61 -5.09 9.93 -7.32
C ASP A 61 -6.36 9.68 -6.53
N MET A 62 -7.08 10.74 -6.18
CA MET A 62 -8.37 10.60 -5.51
C MET A 62 -9.39 9.94 -6.44
N GLN A 63 -9.41 10.33 -7.72
CA GLN A 63 -10.29 9.71 -8.69
C GLN A 63 -9.96 8.24 -8.88
N ARG A 64 -8.68 7.91 -8.88
CA ARG A 64 -8.22 6.53 -8.97
C ARG A 64 -8.73 5.71 -7.79
N ASP A 65 -8.63 6.27 -6.58
CA ASP A 65 -9.11 5.58 -5.39
C ASP A 65 -10.61 5.36 -5.43
N ILE A 66 -11.37 6.37 -5.87
CA ILE A 66 -12.82 6.23 -6.01
C ILE A 66 -13.14 5.09 -6.97
N THR A 67 -12.47 5.05 -8.10
CA THR A 67 -12.69 4.00 -9.10
C THR A 67 -12.34 2.63 -8.53
N LEU A 68 -11.22 2.53 -7.80
CA LEU A 68 -10.82 1.26 -7.19
C LEU A 68 -11.85 0.80 -6.16
N MET A 69 -12.37 1.73 -5.37
CA MET A 69 -13.34 1.36 -4.32
C MET A 69 -14.68 0.92 -4.88
N GLU A 70 -14.93 1.17 -6.15
CA GLU A 70 -16.11 0.62 -6.81
C GLU A 70 -15.99 -0.89 -7.03
N ASN A 71 -14.80 -1.43 -6.92
CA ASN A 71 -14.58 -2.87 -7.03
C ASN A 71 -15.02 -3.54 -5.74
N PRO A 72 -16.01 -4.45 -5.77
CA PRO A 72 -16.48 -5.09 -4.55
C PRO A 72 -15.43 -5.97 -3.88
N SER A 73 -14.33 -6.28 -4.57
CA SER A 73 -13.25 -7.05 -3.96
C SER A 73 -12.35 -6.21 -3.07
N ILE A 74 -12.48 -4.87 -3.12
CA ILE A 74 -11.63 -3.98 -2.33
C ILE A 74 -12.45 -3.40 -1.19
N GLU A 75 -12.02 -3.70 0.06
CA GLU A 75 -12.70 -3.18 1.24
C GLU A 75 -12.19 -1.81 1.64
N TYR A 76 -10.88 -1.58 1.47
CA TYR A 76 -10.31 -0.33 1.95
C TYR A 76 -8.98 -0.05 1.27
N ILE A 77 -8.67 1.24 1.12
CA ILE A 77 -7.39 1.70 0.58
C ILE A 77 -6.72 2.57 1.63
N PHE A 78 -5.50 2.19 2.00
CA PHE A 78 -4.68 2.96 2.93
C PHE A 78 -3.52 3.59 2.22
N HIS A 79 -3.25 4.84 2.59
CA HIS A 79 -2.09 5.56 2.11
C HIS A 79 -1.10 5.71 3.25
N ILE A 80 0.10 5.16 3.07
CA ILE A 80 1.16 5.22 4.08
C ILE A 80 2.12 6.33 3.70
N ARG A 81 2.32 7.28 4.59
CA ARG A 81 3.25 8.37 4.36
C ARG A 81 4.56 8.19 5.09
N ALA A 82 4.55 7.43 6.17
CA ALA A 82 5.74 7.21 6.97
C ALA A 82 6.82 6.49 6.19
N ASP A 83 8.08 6.80 6.48
CA ASP A 83 9.21 6.19 5.81
C ASP A 83 10.22 5.60 6.78
N THR A 84 9.87 5.48 8.06
CA THR A 84 10.68 4.74 9.02
C THR A 84 9.92 3.50 9.45
N LYS A 85 10.66 2.47 9.81
CA LYS A 85 10.04 1.20 10.15
C LYS A 85 9.04 1.34 11.29
N GLN A 86 9.42 2.06 12.34
CA GLN A 86 8.56 2.22 13.51
C GLN A 86 7.24 2.90 13.14
N ARG A 87 7.31 3.99 12.39
CA ARG A 87 6.10 4.72 12.01
C ARG A 87 5.23 3.96 11.02
N VAL A 88 5.86 3.24 10.10
CA VAL A 88 5.11 2.39 9.18
C VAL A 88 4.36 1.33 9.96
N GLN A 89 5.02 0.70 10.94
CA GLN A 89 4.35 -0.29 11.78
C GLN A 89 3.15 0.30 12.49
N GLU A 90 3.29 1.52 13.03
CA GLU A 90 2.20 2.17 13.73
C GLU A 90 1.02 2.46 12.80
N GLU A 91 1.31 2.93 11.59
CA GLU A 91 0.24 3.21 10.64
C GLU A 91 -0.45 1.92 10.19
N LEU A 92 0.32 0.86 9.97
CA LEU A 92 -0.26 -0.42 9.60
C LEU A 92 -1.13 -0.99 10.70
N TRP A 93 -0.69 -0.90 11.97
CA TRP A 93 -1.50 -1.36 13.09
C TRP A 93 -2.81 -0.61 13.17
N ARG A 94 -2.80 0.70 12.97
CA ARG A 94 -4.03 1.49 12.97
C ARG A 94 -4.96 1.05 11.84
N ALA A 95 -4.38 0.77 10.67
CA ALA A 95 -5.17 0.32 9.53
C ALA A 95 -5.83 -1.01 9.84
N LEU A 96 -5.08 -1.94 10.42
CA LEU A 96 -5.58 -3.28 10.68
C LEU A 96 -6.61 -3.30 11.80
N GLU A 97 -6.51 -2.35 12.74
CA GLU A 97 -7.49 -2.28 13.82
C GLU A 97 -8.89 -1.91 13.35
N ARG A 98 -9.00 -1.40 12.13
CA ARG A 98 -10.30 -1.07 11.57
C ARG A 98 -11.09 -2.28 11.09
N CYS A 99 -10.46 -3.43 11.06
CA CYS A 99 -11.12 -4.66 10.59
C CYS A 99 -12.18 -5.19 11.58
#